data_20c468e66ae878a4597997ad01e24539
#
_entry.id   20c468e66ae878a4597997ad01e24539
#
_cell.length_a   1.000
_cell.length_b   1.000
_cell.length_c   1.000
_cell.angle_alpha   90.00
_cell.angle_beta   90.00
_cell.angle_gamma   90.00
#
_symmetry.space_group_name_H-M   'P 1'
#
loop_
_entity.id
_entity.type
_entity.pdbx_description
1 polymer ?
#
loop_
_entity_poly.entity_id
_entity_poly.type
_entity_poly.pdbx_seq_one_letter_code
_entity_poly.pdbx_strand_id
1 'polypeptide(L)'
;MKLNHINIVVTDVPPAIHLFENQLGFKCIVNRKDRMAVLTNTDEFALVLWSSQLNKEQTVQYPENFHIGFYQPDREAVIAIYEKLQGEAVTFESEPKQIRNTFGFYFHFDHLMIEISVIPASFD
;
A
#
# COMPACT_ATOMS: atom_id res chain seq x y z
N MET A 1 -13.89 18.68 -1.94
CA MET A 1 -13.52 17.83 -0.79
C MET A 1 -12.38 16.90 -1.22
N LYS A 2 -11.34 16.76 -0.39
CA LYS A 2 -10.18 15.92 -0.71
C LYS A 2 -10.12 14.73 0.23
N LEU A 3 -9.83 13.57 -0.32
CA LEU A 3 -9.45 12.41 0.49
C LEU A 3 -8.01 12.64 0.94
N ASN A 4 -7.79 12.89 2.23
CA ASN A 4 -6.47 13.24 2.74
C ASN A 4 -5.91 12.26 3.76
N HIS A 5 -6.69 11.26 4.15
CA HIS A 5 -6.18 10.20 5.01
C HIS A 5 -7.02 8.95 4.87
N ILE A 6 -6.41 7.82 5.19
CA ILE A 6 -7.09 6.55 5.26
C ILE A 6 -6.51 5.78 6.46
N ASN A 7 -7.37 5.05 7.17
CA ASN A 7 -6.95 4.16 8.24
C ASN A 7 -7.08 2.73 7.73
N ILE A 8 -5.95 2.02 7.67
CA ILE A 8 -5.95 0.61 7.31
C ILE A 8 -5.55 -0.23 8.53
N VAL A 9 -6.12 -1.42 8.60
CA VAL A 9 -5.88 -2.34 9.70
C VAL A 9 -4.89 -3.39 9.24
N VAL A 10 -3.85 -3.60 10.05
CA VAL A 10 -2.80 -4.60 9.77
C VAL A 10 -2.63 -5.50 10.99
N THR A 11 -2.08 -6.69 10.77
CA THR A 11 -1.80 -7.61 11.87
C THR A 11 -0.66 -7.10 12.73
N ASP A 12 0.45 -6.67 12.09
CA ASP A 12 1.64 -6.18 12.77
C ASP A 12 2.03 -4.81 12.21
N VAL A 13 2.07 -3.80 13.07
CA VAL A 13 2.38 -2.43 12.66
C VAL A 13 3.84 -2.25 12.23
N PRO A 14 4.86 -2.76 12.97
CA PRO A 14 6.25 -2.53 12.57
C PRO A 14 6.62 -3.03 11.17
N PRO A 15 6.25 -4.24 10.72
CA PRO A 15 6.51 -4.64 9.34
C PRO A 15 5.80 -3.76 8.31
N ALA A 16 4.60 -3.26 8.64
CA ALA A 16 3.88 -2.36 7.75
C ALA A 16 4.60 -1.02 7.61
N ILE A 17 5.10 -0.46 8.72
CA ILE A 17 5.92 0.77 8.67
C ILE A 17 7.12 0.53 7.74
N HIS A 18 7.81 -0.59 7.91
CA HIS A 18 8.98 -0.92 7.09
C HIS A 18 8.63 -0.93 5.60
N LEU A 19 7.54 -1.60 5.23
CA LEU A 19 7.14 -1.68 3.83
C LEU A 19 6.86 -0.28 3.25
N PHE A 20 6.01 0.48 3.92
CA PHE A 20 5.60 1.79 3.41
C PHE A 20 6.73 2.81 3.40
N GLU A 21 7.59 2.80 4.42
CA GLU A 21 8.73 3.72 4.47
C GLU A 21 9.81 3.37 3.45
N ASN A 22 10.20 2.12 3.42
CA ASN A 22 11.38 1.72 2.63
C ASN A 22 11.06 1.47 1.17
N GLN A 23 9.84 1.08 0.85
CA GLN A 23 9.50 0.67 -0.51
C GLN A 23 8.50 1.58 -1.20
N LEU A 24 7.66 2.29 -0.46
CA LEU A 24 6.56 3.04 -1.05
C LEU A 24 6.62 4.55 -0.81
N GLY A 25 7.75 5.06 -0.31
CA GLY A 25 8.01 6.49 -0.26
C GLY A 25 7.30 7.26 0.85
N PHE A 26 6.85 6.59 1.89
CA PHE A 26 6.24 7.24 3.04
C PHE A 26 7.27 7.54 4.11
N LYS A 27 6.90 8.43 5.02
CA LYS A 27 7.68 8.75 6.20
C LYS A 27 6.80 8.61 7.43
N CYS A 28 7.25 7.85 8.42
CA CYS A 28 6.53 7.68 9.67
C CYS A 28 6.68 8.95 10.52
N ILE A 29 5.57 9.59 10.86
CA ILE A 29 5.57 10.82 11.66
C ILE A 29 5.02 10.59 13.07
N VAL A 30 4.25 9.50 13.29
CA VAL A 30 3.81 9.09 14.62
C VAL A 30 4.02 7.58 14.70
N ASN A 31 4.74 7.14 15.71
CA ASN A 31 5.02 5.71 15.92
C ASN A 31 4.63 5.34 17.35
N ARG A 32 3.53 4.58 17.48
CA ARG A 32 3.07 4.05 18.75
C ARG A 32 3.39 2.56 18.85
N LYS A 33 4.54 2.17 18.34
CA LYS A 33 5.09 0.80 18.38
C LYS A 33 4.19 -0.18 17.65
N ASP A 34 3.68 -1.18 18.36
CA ASP A 34 2.86 -2.23 17.77
C ASP A 34 1.37 -1.88 17.71
N ARG A 35 0.97 -0.70 18.14
CA ARG A 35 -0.45 -0.33 18.25
C ARG A 35 -0.95 0.42 17.04
N MET A 36 -0.25 1.47 16.65
CA MET A 36 -0.63 2.27 15.49
C MET A 36 0.53 3.15 15.05
N ALA A 37 0.45 3.64 13.82
CA ALA A 37 1.40 4.59 13.29
C ALA A 37 0.69 5.52 12.30
N VAL A 38 1.26 6.71 12.12
CA VAL A 38 0.80 7.62 11.08
C VAL A 38 1.99 7.89 10.16
N LEU A 39 1.79 7.65 8.88
CA LEU A 39 2.79 7.88 7.85
C LEU A 39 2.26 8.92 6.87
N THR A 40 3.17 9.66 6.27
CA THR A 40 2.80 10.66 5.27
C THR A 40 3.72 10.55 4.06
N ASN A 41 3.28 11.08 2.94
CA ASN A 41 4.08 11.18 1.73
C ASN A 41 4.20 12.66 1.30
N THR A 42 4.81 12.89 0.14
CA THR A 42 5.05 14.24 -0.35
C THR A 42 3.76 14.97 -0.74
N ASP A 43 2.66 14.27 -0.90
CA ASP A 43 1.36 14.84 -1.29
C ASP A 43 0.48 15.19 -0.08
N GLU A 44 1.07 15.22 1.11
CA GLU A 44 0.36 15.56 2.35
C GLU A 44 -0.80 14.61 2.66
N PHE A 45 -0.67 13.37 2.22
CA PHE A 45 -1.65 12.33 2.50
C PHE A 45 -1.21 11.53 3.73
N ALA A 46 -2.12 11.30 4.66
CA ALA A 46 -1.83 10.52 5.86
C ALA A 46 -2.36 9.10 5.73
N LEU A 47 -1.45 8.14 5.94
CA LEU A 47 -1.78 6.73 6.03
C LEU A 47 -1.68 6.33 7.48
N VAL A 48 -2.80 5.91 8.08
CA VAL A 48 -2.83 5.44 9.45
C VAL A 48 -2.80 3.91 9.44
N LEU A 49 -1.84 3.35 10.16
CA LEU A 49 -1.72 1.92 10.37
C LEU A 49 -2.25 1.58 11.76
N TRP A 50 -3.24 0.72 11.81
CA TRP A 50 -3.93 0.37 13.06
C TRP A 50 -3.80 -1.14 13.29
N SER A 51 -3.33 -1.53 14.47
CA SER A 51 -3.20 -2.95 14.79
C SER A 51 -4.57 -3.60 14.99
N SER A 52 -4.76 -4.75 14.36
CA SER A 52 -5.98 -5.55 14.55
C SER A 52 -6.15 -5.99 16.00
N GLN A 53 -5.05 -6.03 16.76
CA GLN A 53 -5.11 -6.42 18.18
C GLN A 53 -5.89 -5.43 19.03
N LEU A 54 -6.09 -4.20 18.54
CA LEU A 54 -6.89 -3.19 19.23
C LEU A 54 -8.38 -3.34 18.95
N ASN A 55 -8.76 -4.19 18.01
CA ASN A 55 -10.15 -4.42 17.64
C ASN A 55 -10.73 -5.59 18.41
N LYS A 56 -12.07 -5.62 18.55
CA LYS A 56 -12.76 -6.67 19.27
C LYS A 56 -12.46 -8.04 18.69
N GLU A 57 -12.50 -8.17 17.37
CA GLU A 57 -12.33 -9.46 16.70
C GLU A 57 -10.87 -9.84 16.49
N GLN A 58 -9.96 -8.86 16.57
CA GLN A 58 -8.52 -9.08 16.42
C GLN A 58 -8.11 -9.77 15.12
N THR A 59 -8.95 -9.69 14.10
CA THR A 59 -8.68 -10.27 12.79
C THR A 59 -8.71 -9.15 11.73
N VAL A 60 -7.99 -9.37 10.62
CA VAL A 60 -8.02 -8.47 9.47
C VAL A 60 -8.70 -9.21 8.32
N GLN A 61 -9.79 -8.63 7.82
CA GLN A 61 -10.47 -9.18 6.67
C GLN A 61 -11.04 -8.04 5.84
N TYR A 62 -10.51 -7.89 4.63
CA TYR A 62 -11.01 -6.90 3.68
C TYR A 62 -11.96 -7.57 2.70
N PRO A 63 -12.97 -6.83 2.22
CA PRO A 63 -13.86 -7.36 1.18
C PRO A 63 -13.07 -7.74 -0.07
N GLU A 64 -13.65 -8.65 -0.84
CA GLU A 64 -13.10 -9.01 -2.14
C GLU A 64 -12.92 -7.75 -2.99
N ASN A 65 -11.80 -7.64 -3.69
CA ASN A 65 -11.43 -6.52 -4.56
C ASN A 65 -11.11 -5.21 -3.84
N PHE A 66 -11.20 -5.15 -2.50
CA PHE A 66 -10.74 -3.97 -1.80
C PHE A 66 -9.23 -3.83 -1.96
N HIS A 67 -8.78 -2.66 -2.41
CA HIS A 67 -7.35 -2.39 -2.52
C HIS A 67 -7.08 -0.90 -2.43
N ILE A 68 -5.83 -0.56 -2.14
CA ILE A 68 -5.32 0.80 -2.29
C ILE A 68 -4.34 0.79 -3.45
N GLY A 69 -4.18 1.93 -4.12
CA GLY A 69 -3.34 1.99 -5.31
C GLY A 69 -2.50 3.23 -5.36
N PHE A 70 -1.37 3.10 -6.05
CA PHE A 70 -0.40 4.18 -6.23
C PHE A 70 -0.11 4.32 -7.72
N TYR A 71 -0.49 5.46 -8.30
CA TYR A 71 -0.16 5.75 -9.68
C TYR A 71 1.29 6.19 -9.80
N GLN A 72 1.95 5.70 -10.82
CA GLN A 72 3.32 6.03 -11.16
C GLN A 72 3.35 6.76 -12.50
N PRO A 73 4.36 7.61 -12.74
CA PRO A 73 4.40 8.38 -13.98
C PRO A 73 4.60 7.54 -15.24
N ASP A 74 5.29 6.40 -15.15
CA ASP A 74 5.63 5.60 -16.31
C ASP A 74 5.88 4.13 -15.94
N ARG A 75 6.10 3.31 -16.95
CA ARG A 75 6.35 1.87 -16.79
C ARG A 75 7.64 1.60 -16.04
N GLU A 76 8.67 2.42 -16.26
CA GLU A 76 9.97 2.22 -15.60
C GLU A 76 9.83 2.35 -14.10
N ALA A 77 9.04 3.32 -13.63
CA ALA A 77 8.78 3.50 -12.20
C ALA A 77 8.03 2.30 -11.61
N VAL A 78 7.06 1.75 -12.34
CA VAL A 78 6.33 0.56 -11.91
C VAL A 78 7.27 -0.62 -11.77
N ILE A 79 8.11 -0.86 -12.78
CA ILE A 79 9.06 -1.97 -12.79
C ILE A 79 10.06 -1.83 -11.65
N ALA A 80 10.54 -0.61 -11.41
CA ALA A 80 11.51 -0.36 -10.33
C ALA A 80 10.93 -0.72 -8.96
N ILE A 81 9.65 -0.39 -8.72
CA ILE A 81 8.99 -0.76 -7.47
C ILE A 81 8.83 -2.27 -7.38
N TYR A 82 8.42 -2.92 -8.47
CA TYR A 82 8.31 -4.38 -8.51
C TYR A 82 9.64 -5.04 -8.12
N GLU A 83 10.74 -4.57 -8.69
CA GLU A 83 12.07 -5.10 -8.39
C GLU A 83 12.47 -4.87 -6.93
N LYS A 84 12.17 -3.69 -6.38
CA LYS A 84 12.47 -3.39 -4.98
C LYS A 84 11.69 -4.27 -4.01
N LEU A 85 10.48 -4.69 -4.39
CA LEU A 85 9.63 -5.52 -3.54
C LEU A 85 10.07 -6.99 -3.52
N GLN A 86 10.98 -7.40 -4.40
CA GLN A 86 11.53 -8.75 -4.37
C GLN A 86 12.27 -8.96 -3.05
N GLY A 87 12.01 -10.08 -2.40
CA GLY A 87 12.61 -10.37 -1.10
C GLY A 87 11.85 -9.80 0.09
N GLU A 88 10.85 -8.96 -0.13
CA GLU A 88 9.96 -8.50 0.94
C GLU A 88 8.89 -9.54 1.24
N ALA A 89 8.24 -9.40 2.40
CA ALA A 89 7.17 -10.32 2.80
C ALA A 89 5.85 -9.98 2.10
N VAL A 90 5.85 -10.09 0.78
CA VAL A 90 4.69 -9.80 -0.06
C VAL A 90 4.45 -10.93 -1.03
N THR A 91 3.22 -11.04 -1.54
CA THR A 91 2.83 -12.03 -2.53
C THR A 91 2.33 -11.31 -3.77
N PHE A 92 2.95 -11.57 -4.93
CA PHE A 92 2.55 -10.94 -6.19
C PHE A 92 1.45 -11.76 -6.85
N GLU A 93 0.44 -11.07 -7.43
CA GLU A 93 -0.54 -11.76 -8.27
C GLU A 93 0.04 -12.07 -9.65
N SER A 94 0.92 -11.18 -10.15
CA SER A 94 1.61 -11.37 -11.43
C SER A 94 2.80 -10.43 -11.51
N GLU A 95 3.63 -10.61 -12.53
CA GLU A 95 4.59 -9.60 -12.93
C GLU A 95 3.86 -8.36 -13.48
N PRO A 96 4.53 -7.21 -13.56
CA PRO A 96 3.93 -6.03 -14.21
C PRO A 96 3.45 -6.37 -15.62
N LYS A 97 2.24 -5.95 -15.92
CA LYS A 97 1.62 -6.25 -17.22
C LYS A 97 0.55 -5.22 -17.55
N GLN A 98 0.05 -5.27 -18.78
CA GLN A 98 -1.08 -4.44 -19.18
C GLN A 98 -2.32 -4.90 -18.43
N ILE A 99 -2.96 -3.97 -17.72
CA ILE A 99 -4.20 -4.20 -16.97
C ILE A 99 -5.20 -3.17 -17.46
N ARG A 100 -6.18 -3.59 -18.26
CA ARG A 100 -7.17 -2.69 -18.86
C ARG A 100 -6.45 -1.56 -19.62
N ASN A 101 -6.63 -0.32 -19.20
CA ASN A 101 -6.05 0.86 -19.85
C ASN A 101 -4.74 1.34 -19.21
N THR A 102 -4.12 0.52 -18.35
CA THR A 102 -2.88 0.88 -17.69
C THR A 102 -1.91 -0.30 -17.63
N PHE A 103 -0.71 -0.05 -17.15
CA PHE A 103 0.34 -1.05 -16.95
C PHE A 103 0.68 -1.08 -15.47
N GLY A 104 0.69 -2.27 -14.87
CA GLY A 104 0.97 -2.38 -13.44
C GLY A 104 0.91 -3.78 -12.91
N PHE A 105 0.84 -3.89 -11.60
CA PHE A 105 0.73 -5.16 -10.92
C PHE A 105 0.01 -4.98 -9.59
N TYR A 106 -0.51 -6.09 -9.07
CA TYR A 106 -1.08 -6.18 -7.73
C TYR A 106 -0.21 -7.06 -6.86
N PHE A 107 -0.09 -6.69 -5.59
CA PHE A 107 0.54 -7.56 -4.62
C PHE A 107 -0.23 -7.50 -3.30
N HIS A 108 0.00 -8.48 -2.46
CA HIS A 108 -0.63 -8.58 -1.15
C HIS A 108 0.41 -8.46 -0.07
N PHE A 109 0.13 -7.62 0.89
CA PHE A 109 0.90 -7.49 2.12
C PHE A 109 -0.05 -7.62 3.28
N ASP A 110 0.25 -8.51 4.22
CA ASP A 110 -0.64 -8.85 5.32
C ASP A 110 -1.96 -9.34 4.69
N HIS A 111 -3.06 -8.66 4.87
CA HIS A 111 -4.34 -9.01 4.24
C HIS A 111 -4.80 -7.95 3.23
N LEU A 112 -3.92 -7.03 2.91
CA LEU A 112 -4.24 -5.88 2.06
C LEU A 112 -3.72 -6.09 0.64
N MET A 113 -4.57 -5.85 -0.34
CA MET A 113 -4.18 -5.82 -1.75
C MET A 113 -3.74 -4.41 -2.12
N ILE A 114 -2.62 -4.29 -2.80
CA ILE A 114 -2.04 -3.02 -3.22
C ILE A 114 -1.78 -3.06 -4.72
N GLU A 115 -2.17 -1.99 -5.40
CA GLU A 115 -1.94 -1.83 -6.84
C GLU A 115 -0.85 -0.80 -7.08
N ILE A 116 0.11 -1.14 -7.93
CA ILE A 116 1.09 -0.19 -8.47
C ILE A 116 0.87 -0.14 -9.97
N SER A 117 0.51 1.01 -10.50
CA SER A 117 0.18 1.10 -11.92
C SER A 117 0.53 2.50 -12.47
N VAL A 118 0.70 2.55 -13.80
CA VAL A 118 0.93 3.83 -14.47
C VAL A 118 -0.36 4.63 -14.46
N ILE A 119 -0.24 5.94 -14.20
CA ILE A 119 -1.41 6.81 -14.24
C ILE A 119 -2.06 6.70 -15.62
N PRO A 120 -3.37 6.36 -15.69
CA PRO A 120 -4.02 6.20 -16.99
C PRO A 120 -4.19 7.54 -17.71
N ALA A 121 -4.17 7.52 -19.05
CA ALA A 121 -4.36 8.72 -19.86
C ALA A 121 -5.77 9.28 -19.68
N SER A 122 -6.75 8.41 -19.42
CA SER A 122 -8.11 8.83 -19.12
C SER A 122 -8.77 7.78 -18.23
N PHE A 123 -9.86 8.17 -17.58
CA PHE A 123 -10.64 7.27 -16.71
C PHE A 123 -11.91 6.75 -17.42
N ASP A 124 -11.98 6.90 -18.71
CA ASP A 124 -13.14 6.41 -19.50
C ASP A 124 -13.14 4.90 -19.67
#